data_d8a70c39df6cab5611dfd4860096f103
#
_entry.id   d8a70c39df6cab5611dfd4860096f103
#
_cell.length_a   1.000
_cell.length_b   1.000
_cell.length_c   1.000
_cell.angle_alpha   90.00
_cell.angle_beta   90.00
_cell.angle_gamma   90.00
#
_symmetry.space_group_name_H-M   'P 1'
#
loop_
_entity.id
_entity.type
_entity.pdbx_description
1 polymer ?
#
loop_
_entity_poly.entity_id
_entity_poly.type
_entity_poly.pdbx_seq_one_letter_code
_entity_poly.pdbx_strand_id
1 'polypeptide(L)'
;MSSRGTFQIKVRDKELICLFCQHDEFQHREVYMDLSPLDEIVKEQLTLQSFYCTSCGDVRMFQEKNRFDHTLQKYVSIIEYMEVIKE
;
A
#
# COMPACT_ATOMS: atom_id res chain seq x y z
N MET A 1 -16.97 -4.51 -15.77
CA MET A 1 -16.49 -5.35 -14.75
C MET A 1 -15.14 -4.96 -14.24
N SER A 2 -15.08 -4.79 -13.02
CA SER A 2 -13.87 -4.31 -12.41
C SER A 2 -12.84 -5.43 -12.31
N SER A 3 -11.68 -5.22 -12.86
CA SER A 3 -10.61 -6.17 -12.74
C SER A 3 -9.71 -5.77 -11.60
N ARG A 4 -10.24 -5.73 -10.41
CA ARG A 4 -9.40 -5.48 -9.27
C ARG A 4 -8.51 -6.67 -9.06
N GLY A 5 -7.24 -6.48 -9.32
CA GLY A 5 -6.28 -7.55 -9.17
C GLY A 5 -6.06 -7.90 -7.72
N THR A 6 -5.71 -9.14 -7.51
CA THR A 6 -5.25 -9.63 -6.21
C THR A 6 -3.74 -9.75 -6.31
N PHE A 7 -3.04 -9.31 -5.25
CA PHE A 7 -1.58 -9.24 -5.29
C PHE A 7 -0.98 -9.86 -4.05
N GLN A 8 0.18 -10.47 -4.23
CA GLN A 8 1.10 -10.72 -3.13
C GLN A 8 2.01 -9.50 -3.04
N ILE A 9 2.22 -9.01 -1.83
CA ILE A 9 2.88 -7.72 -1.62
C ILE A 9 4.16 -7.92 -0.83
N LYS A 10 5.23 -7.24 -1.25
CA LYS A 10 6.45 -7.12 -0.46
C LYS A 10 6.70 -5.66 -0.16
N VAL A 11 6.99 -5.37 1.10
CA VAL A 11 7.34 -4.02 1.53
C VAL A 11 8.75 -4.10 2.11
N ARG A 12 9.69 -3.38 1.50
CA ARG A 12 11.10 -3.40 1.89
C ARG A 12 11.63 -4.83 1.95
N ASP A 13 11.31 -5.61 0.90
CA ASP A 13 11.72 -7.00 0.72
C ASP A 13 11.12 -7.97 1.73
N LYS A 14 10.16 -7.54 2.51
CA LYS A 14 9.45 -8.41 3.44
C LYS A 14 8.07 -8.69 2.92
N GLU A 15 7.70 -9.96 2.91
CA GLU A 15 6.38 -10.37 2.46
C GLU A 15 5.31 -9.89 3.43
N LEU A 16 4.25 -9.32 2.87
CA LEU A 16 3.13 -8.86 3.67
C LEU A 16 2.19 -10.02 3.93
N ILE A 17 1.98 -10.30 5.20
CA ILE A 17 1.08 -11.37 5.65
C ILE A 17 0.03 -10.72 6.53
N CYS A 18 -1.21 -11.11 6.34
CA CYS A 18 -2.29 -10.60 7.18
C CYS A 18 -2.06 -11.04 8.63
N LEU A 19 -2.06 -10.09 9.54
CA LEU A 19 -1.81 -10.38 10.94
C LEU A 19 -2.99 -11.08 11.61
N PHE A 20 -4.17 -10.98 11.02
CA PHE A 20 -5.36 -11.55 11.60
C PHE A 20 -5.57 -13.00 11.16
N CYS A 21 -5.52 -13.26 9.85
CA CYS A 21 -5.80 -14.60 9.33
C CYS A 21 -4.62 -15.26 8.63
N GLN A 22 -3.49 -14.53 8.53
CA GLN A 22 -2.25 -15.03 7.94
C GLN A 22 -2.33 -15.33 6.44
N HIS A 23 -3.32 -14.75 5.78
CA HIS A 23 -3.43 -14.85 4.32
C HIS A 23 -2.42 -13.91 3.67
N ASP A 24 -2.00 -14.22 2.45
CA ASP A 24 -0.96 -13.46 1.78
C ASP A 24 -1.42 -12.76 0.49
N GLU A 25 -2.71 -12.71 0.24
CA GLU A 25 -3.25 -12.08 -0.96
C GLU A 25 -4.05 -10.85 -0.58
N PHE A 26 -3.77 -9.75 -1.27
CA PHE A 26 -4.33 -8.44 -0.93
C PHE A 26 -4.83 -7.72 -2.16
N GLN A 27 -5.83 -6.87 -1.99
CA GLN A 27 -6.20 -5.85 -2.95
C GLN A 27 -5.58 -4.54 -2.51
N HIS A 28 -5.23 -3.71 -3.48
CA HIS A 28 -4.55 -2.44 -3.21
C HIS A 28 -5.45 -1.27 -3.55
N ARG A 29 -5.43 -0.25 -2.69
CA ARG A 29 -6.06 1.04 -2.96
C ARG A 29 -5.18 2.13 -2.41
N GLU A 30 -5.14 3.25 -3.14
CA GLU A 30 -4.49 4.44 -2.66
C GLU A 30 -5.54 5.29 -1.96
N VAL A 31 -5.25 5.74 -0.75
CA VAL A 31 -6.18 6.49 0.08
C VAL A 31 -5.57 7.84 0.38
N TYR A 32 -6.40 8.87 0.32
CA TYR A 32 -5.97 10.24 0.60
C TYR A 32 -6.65 10.73 1.86
N MET A 33 -5.86 11.31 2.76
CA MET A 33 -6.38 11.90 3.99
C MET A 33 -6.00 13.37 4.03
N ASP A 34 -6.97 14.20 4.41
CA ASP A 34 -6.75 15.63 4.57
C ASP A 34 -6.33 15.87 6.01
N LEU A 35 -5.13 16.40 6.19
CA LEU A 35 -4.56 16.66 7.51
C LEU A 35 -4.70 18.11 7.92
N SER A 36 -5.24 18.97 7.07
CA SER A 36 -5.31 20.40 7.36
C SER A 36 -6.36 20.69 8.43
N PRO A 37 -6.05 21.52 9.43
CA PRO A 37 -7.08 22.03 10.33
C PRO A 37 -8.12 22.83 9.57
N LEU A 38 -9.32 22.96 10.14
CA LEU A 38 -10.45 23.57 9.45
C LEU A 38 -10.20 25.03 9.07
N ASP A 39 -9.37 25.74 9.84
CA ASP A 39 -9.10 27.16 9.61
C ASP A 39 -7.74 27.43 9.01
N GLU A 40 -7.06 26.41 8.51
CA GLU A 40 -5.78 26.58 7.87
C GLU A 40 -5.92 26.92 6.39
N ILE A 41 -5.07 27.82 5.91
CA ILE A 41 -5.04 28.17 4.50
C ILE A 41 -4.29 27.14 3.71
N VAL A 42 -3.21 26.61 4.27
CA VAL A 42 -2.40 25.59 3.60
C VAL A 42 -3.01 24.21 3.87
N LYS A 43 -3.28 23.49 2.80
CA LYS A 43 -3.85 22.16 2.90
C LYS A 43 -2.77 21.11 2.76
N GLU A 44 -2.73 20.20 3.71
CA GLU A 44 -1.83 19.08 3.66
C GLU A 44 -2.63 17.81 3.43
N GLN A 45 -2.13 16.96 2.54
CA GLN A 45 -2.74 15.66 2.27
C GLN A 45 -1.74 14.57 2.52
N LEU A 46 -2.21 13.50 3.13
CA LEU A 46 -1.43 12.29 3.33
C LEU A 46 -1.93 11.24 2.37
N THR A 47 -1.03 10.69 1.59
CA THR A 47 -1.36 9.59 0.69
C THR A 47 -0.91 8.28 1.32
N LEU A 48 -1.84 7.35 1.43
CA LEU A 48 -1.58 6.05 2.06
C LEU A 48 -1.78 4.93 1.06
N GLN A 49 -0.90 3.95 1.12
CA GLN A 49 -1.03 2.72 0.35
C GLN A 49 -1.77 1.72 1.23
N SER A 50 -2.98 1.36 0.84
CA SER A 50 -3.85 0.51 1.63
C SER A 50 -3.96 -0.86 0.99
N PHE A 51 -3.79 -1.90 1.81
CA PHE A 51 -3.86 -3.30 1.36
C PHE A 51 -4.94 -4.02 2.14
N TYR A 52 -5.89 -4.59 1.42
CA TYR A 52 -7.02 -5.31 2.00
C TYR A 52 -6.77 -6.80 1.89
N CYS A 53 -6.81 -7.50 3.00
CA CYS A 53 -6.77 -8.95 2.97
C CYS A 53 -8.01 -9.48 2.27
N THR A 54 -7.83 -10.32 1.24
CA THR A 54 -8.97 -10.83 0.48
C THR A 54 -9.75 -11.90 1.23
N SER A 55 -9.18 -12.41 2.32
CA SER A 55 -9.83 -13.45 3.11
C SER A 55 -10.69 -12.88 4.23
N CYS A 56 -10.14 -11.99 5.04
CA CYS A 56 -10.85 -11.48 6.22
C CYS A 56 -11.20 -10.00 6.16
N GLY A 57 -10.68 -9.27 5.19
CA GLY A 57 -10.97 -7.84 5.06
C GLY A 57 -10.13 -6.93 5.94
N ASP A 58 -9.14 -7.47 6.65
CA ASP A 58 -8.25 -6.64 7.45
C ASP A 58 -7.43 -5.71 6.54
N VAL A 59 -7.19 -4.49 7.00
CA VAL A 59 -6.54 -3.47 6.19
C VAL A 59 -5.22 -3.04 6.83
N ARG A 60 -4.17 -3.01 6.02
CA ARG A 60 -2.89 -2.46 6.40
C ARG A 60 -2.59 -1.23 5.55
N MET A 61 -2.07 -0.20 6.16
CA MET A 61 -1.75 1.04 5.45
C MET A 61 -0.30 1.41 5.66
N PHE A 62 0.33 1.84 4.57
CA PHE A 62 1.70 2.31 4.59
C PHE A 62 1.75 3.72 4.03
N GLN A 63 2.46 4.59 4.71
CA GLN A 63 2.59 5.97 4.28
C GLN A 63 3.57 6.12 3.14
N GLU A 64 4.66 5.37 3.19
CA GLU A 64 5.72 5.49 2.20
C GLU A 64 5.53 4.52 1.05
N LYS A 65 5.78 4.99 -0.15
CA LYS A 65 5.73 4.20 -1.36
C LYS A 65 7.11 4.07 -1.97
N ASN A 66 7.92 5.10 -1.81
CA ASN A 66 9.28 5.17 -2.35
C ASN A 66 10.21 5.67 -1.28
N ARG A 67 11.49 5.35 -1.46
CA ARG A 67 12.54 5.93 -0.63
C ARG A 67 13.68 6.36 -1.53
N PHE A 68 14.48 7.32 -1.06
CA PHE A 68 15.64 7.77 -1.81
C PHE A 68 16.81 6.82 -1.56
N ASP A 69 17.38 6.30 -2.64
CA ASP A 69 18.55 5.43 -2.58
C ASP A 69 19.79 6.27 -2.84
N HIS A 70 20.62 6.46 -1.82
CA HIS A 70 21.82 7.30 -1.93
C HIS A 70 22.87 6.69 -2.83
N THR A 71 22.90 5.38 -2.96
CA THR A 71 23.85 4.71 -3.85
C THR A 71 23.49 4.95 -5.30
N LEU A 72 22.22 4.84 -5.64
CA LEU A 72 21.72 5.02 -7.00
C LEU A 72 21.37 6.47 -7.31
N GLN A 73 21.34 7.34 -6.29
CA GLN A 73 20.99 8.75 -6.43
C GLN A 73 19.62 8.95 -7.06
N LYS A 74 18.66 8.11 -6.69
CA LYS A 74 17.29 8.20 -7.20
C LYS A 74 16.32 7.56 -6.22
N TYR A 75 15.03 7.84 -6.43
CA TYR A 75 13.97 7.20 -5.65
C TYR A 75 13.70 5.82 -6.19
N VAL A 76 13.57 4.86 -5.29
CA VAL A 76 13.21 3.49 -5.64
C VAL A 76 11.95 3.09 -4.91
N SER A 77 11.17 2.24 -5.54
CA SER A 77 9.94 1.74 -4.92
C SER A 77 10.28 0.76 -3.80
N ILE A 78 9.62 0.91 -2.66
CA ILE A 78 9.79 0.00 -1.54
C ILE A 78 8.67 -1.04 -1.46
N ILE A 79 7.68 -0.92 -2.34
CA ILE A 79 6.54 -1.85 -2.38
C ILE A 79 6.57 -2.57 -3.70
N GLU A 80 6.56 -3.88 -3.65
CA GLU A 80 6.51 -4.73 -4.83
C GLU A 80 5.17 -5.44 -4.89
N TYR A 81 4.59 -5.46 -6.09
CA TYR A 81 3.30 -6.07 -6.35
C TYR A 81 3.49 -7.27 -7.27
N MET A 82 3.06 -8.43 -6.81
CA MET A 82 3.08 -9.62 -7.66
C MET A 82 1.65 -10.06 -7.87
N GLU A 83 1.16 -9.87 -9.08
CA GLU A 83 -0.23 -10.21 -9.39
C GLU A 83 -0.46 -11.69 -9.28
N VAL A 84 -1.54 -12.07 -8.61
CA VAL A 84 -1.95 -13.46 -8.48
C VAL A 84 -2.99 -13.73 -9.56
N ILE A 85 -2.63 -14.61 -10.49
CA ILE A 85 -3.52 -14.98 -11.59
C ILE A 85 -4.20 -16.28 -11.20
N LYS A 86 -5.52 -16.23 -11.13
CA LYS A 86 -6.31 -17.41 -10.82
C LYS A 86 -7.12 -17.81 -12.04
N GLU A 87 -7.04 -19.06 -12.37
CA GLU A 87 -7.79 -19.62 -13.47
C GLU A 87 -9.07 -20.28 -13.01
#